data_3b26a393951ffcee2f375421879cf7bd
#
_entry.id   3b26a393951ffcee2f375421879cf7bd
#
_cell.length_a   1.000
_cell.length_b   1.000
_cell.length_c   1.000
_cell.angle_alpha   90.00
_cell.angle_beta   90.00
_cell.angle_gamma   90.00
#
_symmetry.space_group_name_H-M   'P 1'
#
loop_
_entity.id
_entity.type
_entity.pdbx_description
1 polymer ?
#
loop_
_entity_poly.entity_id
_entity_poly.type
_entity_poly.pdbx_seq_one_letter_code
_entity_poly.pdbx_strand_id
1 'polypeptide(L)'
;RRLPEHRDFPAWRGERRDWFLSPDPVEENWLLQDGTHLRVYAQPLPDGGLLLIFEDRTEQVQLSSARDTLLRVRTATFDNLFESIGVFSSDGRLQMWNSRFRTVWGADEEMLATHPRIDDLMRAVQERLAKPQQSNLVRELVRAATVERKQRIGHVGFADGRTFEFAAIPLPDGNALFTMLDVTDSRRVEQVLRDRNVALEQADEVKTAFVTNMSYELRTPLTTIAGFAEMMSAGYAGELSASAKDYVDGILQSTGRLSMLIDNVLDLTQGEAGTLPIDRAPVDLAAVARASADRVRADANAKGIDLAVTIDPSLGQVEGDARRIGQAIDHLLENAICYGGRSARVLLHGDGGADRARIVISDNGPGIPAAQQKLLFDPAARARQARSGGKAGIGLPLARQLAQAHGGTLELVSQPDQGTMVVIELPRG
;
A
#
# COMPACT_ATOMS: atom_id res chain seq x y z
N ARG A 1 47.91 -35.98 -40.58
CA ARG A 1 47.22 -34.85 -39.86
C ARG A 1 45.93 -35.29 -39.15
N ARG A 2 45.73 -36.57 -38.88
CA ARG A 2 44.55 -37.09 -38.13
C ARG A 2 44.99 -38.01 -36.97
N LEU A 3 46.12 -37.71 -36.32
CA LEU A 3 46.59 -38.42 -35.14
C LEU A 3 46.40 -37.54 -33.91
N PRO A 4 46.22 -38.13 -32.71
CA PRO A 4 46.16 -37.37 -31.46
C PRO A 4 47.41 -36.54 -31.27
N GLU A 5 47.22 -35.32 -30.69
CA GLU A 5 48.37 -34.53 -30.24
C GLU A 5 48.97 -35.12 -28.97
N HIS A 6 50.24 -35.50 -29.05
CA HIS A 6 51.01 -35.92 -27.90
C HIS A 6 52.22 -35.04 -27.72
N ARG A 7 52.53 -34.64 -26.46
CA ARG A 7 53.70 -33.85 -26.11
C ARG A 7 55.00 -34.56 -26.45
N ASP A 8 55.01 -35.90 -26.35
CA ASP A 8 56.13 -36.76 -26.76
C ASP A 8 55.65 -37.74 -27.80
N PHE A 9 55.58 -37.27 -29.05
CA PHE A 9 55.17 -38.11 -30.19
C PHE A 9 56.10 -39.28 -30.47
N PRO A 10 57.48 -39.19 -30.32
CA PRO A 10 58.38 -40.32 -30.47
C PRO A 10 58.09 -41.45 -29.49
N ALA A 11 57.91 -41.14 -28.20
CA ALA A 11 57.53 -42.12 -27.18
C ALA A 11 56.20 -42.78 -27.50
N TRP A 12 55.14 -41.94 -27.75
CA TRP A 12 53.82 -42.43 -28.14
C TRP A 12 53.84 -43.37 -29.36
N ARG A 13 54.63 -43.02 -30.38
CA ARG A 13 54.82 -43.89 -31.53
C ARG A 13 55.54 -45.20 -31.17
N GLY A 14 56.52 -45.14 -30.25
CA GLY A 14 57.21 -46.33 -29.75
C GLY A 14 56.27 -47.33 -29.10
N GLU A 15 55.39 -46.86 -28.20
CA GLU A 15 54.40 -47.72 -27.55
C GLU A 15 53.46 -48.43 -28.54
N ARG A 16 53.14 -47.81 -29.68
CA ARG A 16 52.26 -48.41 -30.69
C ARG A 16 52.99 -49.42 -31.55
N ARG A 17 54.34 -49.42 -31.57
CA ARG A 17 55.13 -50.48 -32.17
C ARG A 17 55.02 -51.77 -31.35
N ASP A 18 54.84 -51.65 -30.04
CA ASP A 18 54.71 -52.81 -29.17
C ASP A 18 53.37 -53.53 -29.38
N TRP A 19 52.38 -52.89 -30.01
CA TRP A 19 51.12 -53.52 -30.39
C TRP A 19 51.31 -54.71 -31.38
N PHE A 20 52.34 -54.66 -32.20
CA PHE A 20 52.65 -55.77 -33.10
C PHE A 20 53.18 -57.01 -32.37
N LEU A 21 53.65 -56.81 -31.15
CA LEU A 21 54.25 -57.84 -30.31
C LEU A 21 53.30 -58.30 -29.19
N SER A 22 52.20 -57.64 -29.02
CA SER A 22 51.22 -57.96 -27.98
C SER A 22 50.55 -59.32 -28.27
N PRO A 23 50.42 -60.21 -27.27
CA PRO A 23 49.72 -61.46 -27.46
C PRO A 23 48.16 -61.26 -27.55
N ASP A 24 47.69 -60.16 -26.94
CA ASP A 24 46.27 -59.86 -26.86
C ASP A 24 45.90 -58.59 -27.63
N PRO A 25 44.63 -58.42 -28.06
CA PRO A 25 44.17 -57.19 -28.66
C PRO A 25 44.31 -56.01 -27.71
N VAL A 26 44.75 -54.87 -28.22
CA VAL A 26 44.87 -53.62 -27.48
C VAL A 26 43.76 -52.65 -27.84
N GLU A 27 43.14 -52.04 -26.84
CA GLU A 27 42.08 -51.04 -27.02
C GLU A 27 42.56 -49.68 -26.46
N GLU A 28 42.40 -48.65 -27.27
CA GLU A 28 42.73 -47.27 -26.83
C GLU A 28 41.72 -46.27 -27.34
N ASN A 29 41.46 -45.21 -26.53
CA ASN A 29 40.58 -44.11 -26.94
C ASN A 29 41.46 -42.91 -27.39
N TRP A 30 41.19 -42.45 -28.60
CA TRP A 30 41.88 -41.30 -29.17
C TRP A 30 40.96 -40.11 -29.29
N LEU A 31 41.43 -38.93 -28.87
CA LEU A 31 40.80 -37.65 -29.15
C LEU A 31 41.64 -36.94 -30.22
N LEU A 32 41.03 -36.71 -31.37
CA LEU A 32 41.64 -35.99 -32.47
C LEU A 32 41.48 -34.46 -32.28
N GLN A 33 42.34 -33.69 -33.01
CA GLN A 33 42.34 -32.22 -32.97
C GLN A 33 40.99 -31.58 -33.40
N ASP A 34 40.24 -32.24 -34.22
CA ASP A 34 38.92 -31.81 -34.69
C ASP A 34 37.79 -32.15 -33.71
N GLY A 35 38.11 -32.75 -32.56
CA GLY A 35 37.13 -33.14 -31.54
C GLY A 35 36.55 -34.53 -31.76
N THR A 36 37.04 -35.29 -32.73
CA THR A 36 36.56 -36.66 -32.99
C THR A 36 37.09 -37.61 -31.93
N HIS A 37 36.19 -38.39 -31.32
CA HIS A 37 36.54 -39.45 -30.37
C HIS A 37 36.56 -40.79 -31.08
N LEU A 38 37.73 -41.40 -31.26
CA LEU A 38 37.91 -42.69 -31.85
C LEU A 38 38.26 -43.73 -30.78
N ARG A 39 37.58 -44.88 -30.86
CA ARG A 39 37.98 -46.08 -30.17
C ARG A 39 38.79 -46.90 -31.16
N VAL A 40 40.02 -47.21 -30.81
CA VAL A 40 40.98 -47.90 -31.66
C VAL A 40 41.22 -49.28 -31.10
N TYR A 41 40.92 -50.31 -31.90
CA TYR A 41 41.27 -51.71 -31.62
C TYR A 41 42.47 -52.08 -32.44
N ALA A 42 43.49 -52.61 -31.83
CA ALA A 42 44.64 -53.12 -32.48
C ALA A 42 44.73 -54.62 -32.23
N GLN A 43 44.61 -55.39 -33.26
CA GLN A 43 44.69 -56.86 -33.20
C GLN A 43 45.92 -57.33 -33.94
N PRO A 44 46.91 -57.93 -33.26
CA PRO A 44 48.03 -58.59 -33.94
C PRO A 44 47.56 -59.79 -34.78
N LEU A 45 48.14 -59.92 -35.96
CA LEU A 45 47.81 -61.02 -36.88
C LEU A 45 48.96 -62.07 -36.86
N PRO A 46 48.64 -63.35 -37.11
CA PRO A 46 49.62 -64.42 -37.06
C PRO A 46 50.77 -64.29 -38.06
N ASP A 47 50.61 -63.57 -39.16
CA ASP A 47 51.59 -63.25 -40.16
C ASP A 47 52.51 -62.05 -39.83
N GLY A 48 52.46 -61.54 -38.61
CA GLY A 48 53.19 -60.38 -38.16
C GLY A 48 52.56 -59.04 -38.54
N GLY A 49 51.36 -59.07 -39.11
CA GLY A 49 50.57 -57.85 -39.38
C GLY A 49 49.84 -57.31 -38.17
N LEU A 50 49.27 -56.13 -38.32
CA LEU A 50 48.43 -55.51 -37.30
C LEU A 50 47.11 -55.01 -37.97
N LEU A 51 45.99 -55.54 -37.51
CA LEU A 51 44.67 -55.03 -37.88
C LEU A 51 44.29 -53.89 -36.93
N LEU A 52 44.04 -52.72 -37.51
CA LEU A 52 43.50 -51.55 -36.76
C LEU A 52 42.04 -51.30 -37.15
N ILE A 53 41.18 -51.28 -36.17
CA ILE A 53 39.76 -50.94 -36.33
C ILE A 53 39.54 -49.64 -35.63
N PHE A 54 38.98 -48.65 -36.34
CA PHE A 54 38.61 -47.35 -35.80
C PHE A 54 37.11 -47.26 -35.74
N GLU A 55 36.58 -47.08 -34.53
CA GLU A 55 35.18 -46.83 -34.26
C GLU A 55 34.97 -45.36 -33.84
N ASP A 56 34.21 -44.61 -34.62
CA ASP A 56 33.89 -43.25 -34.28
C ASP A 56 32.80 -43.25 -33.18
N ARG A 57 33.13 -42.74 -32.00
CA ARG A 57 32.26 -42.64 -30.84
C ARG A 57 31.93 -41.20 -30.47
N THR A 58 32.21 -40.24 -31.33
CA THR A 58 32.04 -38.82 -31.07
C THR A 58 30.63 -38.48 -30.60
N GLU A 59 29.63 -38.94 -31.35
CA GLU A 59 28.23 -38.70 -31.01
C GLU A 59 27.86 -39.33 -29.65
N GLN A 60 28.27 -40.56 -29.39
CA GLN A 60 27.98 -41.25 -28.14
C GLN A 60 28.59 -40.56 -26.92
N VAL A 61 29.86 -40.09 -27.03
CA VAL A 61 30.56 -39.36 -25.97
C VAL A 61 29.92 -38.01 -25.76
N GLN A 62 29.56 -37.29 -26.83
CA GLN A 62 28.88 -35.99 -26.74
C GLN A 62 27.50 -36.12 -26.09
N LEU A 63 26.69 -37.08 -26.46
CA LEU A 63 25.38 -37.35 -25.85
C LEU A 63 25.50 -37.71 -24.37
N SER A 64 26.48 -38.57 -24.00
CA SER A 64 26.73 -38.92 -22.60
C SER A 64 27.15 -37.69 -21.78
N SER A 65 28.10 -36.89 -22.28
CA SER A 65 28.57 -35.67 -21.64
C SER A 65 27.47 -34.62 -21.50
N ALA A 66 26.66 -34.44 -22.56
CA ALA A 66 25.50 -33.54 -22.53
C ALA A 66 24.47 -33.99 -21.49
N ARG A 67 24.15 -35.31 -21.46
CA ARG A 67 23.26 -35.90 -20.47
C ARG A 67 23.77 -35.68 -19.05
N ASP A 68 25.04 -35.97 -18.80
CA ASP A 68 25.65 -35.81 -17.45
C ASP A 68 25.72 -34.35 -17.02
N THR A 69 25.94 -33.44 -17.96
CA THR A 69 25.87 -31.99 -17.69
C THR A 69 24.45 -31.57 -17.34
N LEU A 70 23.43 -31.97 -18.11
CA LEU A 70 22.04 -31.69 -17.83
C LEU A 70 21.60 -32.23 -16.47
N LEU A 71 22.01 -33.44 -16.11
CA LEU A 71 21.71 -34.02 -14.79
C LEU A 71 22.35 -33.24 -13.67
N ARG A 72 23.62 -32.84 -13.80
CA ARG A 72 24.30 -32.00 -12.80
C ARG A 72 23.65 -30.62 -12.64
N VAL A 73 23.34 -29.95 -13.75
CA VAL A 73 22.65 -28.65 -13.71
C VAL A 73 21.26 -28.80 -13.07
N ARG A 74 20.50 -29.82 -13.44
CA ARG A 74 19.19 -30.12 -12.86
C ARG A 74 19.29 -30.31 -11.35
N THR A 75 20.21 -31.16 -10.88
CA THR A 75 20.37 -31.43 -9.44
C THR A 75 20.84 -30.19 -8.70
N ALA A 76 21.84 -29.47 -9.23
CA ALA A 76 22.31 -28.24 -8.61
C ALA A 76 21.24 -27.16 -8.54
N THR A 77 20.42 -27.01 -9.59
CA THR A 77 19.30 -26.07 -9.61
C THR A 77 18.26 -26.45 -8.55
N PHE A 78 17.89 -27.73 -8.49
CA PHE A 78 16.89 -28.25 -7.54
C PHE A 78 17.33 -28.07 -6.09
N ASP A 79 18.62 -28.30 -5.79
CA ASP A 79 19.18 -28.17 -4.44
C ASP A 79 19.39 -26.71 -3.99
N ASN A 80 19.57 -25.79 -4.93
CA ASN A 80 19.76 -24.37 -4.64
C ASN A 80 18.46 -23.55 -4.62
N LEU A 81 17.30 -24.18 -4.84
CA LEU A 81 16.01 -23.48 -4.66
C LEU A 81 15.79 -23.09 -3.20
N PHE A 82 15.28 -21.87 -3.01
CA PHE A 82 14.97 -21.35 -1.67
C PHE A 82 13.77 -22.04 -1.02
N GLU A 83 12.92 -22.65 -1.82
CA GLU A 83 11.79 -23.44 -1.36
C GLU A 83 12.21 -24.85 -0.99
N SER A 84 11.60 -25.39 0.04
CA SER A 84 11.71 -26.80 0.38
C SER A 84 10.79 -27.59 -0.53
N ILE A 85 11.35 -28.54 -1.27
CA ILE A 85 10.63 -29.26 -2.32
C ILE A 85 10.74 -30.77 -2.09
N GLY A 86 9.58 -31.45 -2.13
CA GLY A 86 9.48 -32.90 -2.18
C GLY A 86 8.53 -33.34 -3.31
N VAL A 87 8.78 -34.48 -3.91
CA VAL A 87 7.89 -35.10 -4.89
C VAL A 87 7.39 -36.43 -4.32
N PHE A 88 6.07 -36.55 -4.26
CA PHE A 88 5.41 -37.76 -3.77
C PHE A 88 4.76 -38.50 -4.96
N SER A 89 4.93 -39.83 -4.98
CA SER A 89 4.25 -40.68 -5.94
C SER A 89 2.75 -40.83 -5.63
N SER A 90 2.02 -41.40 -6.57
CA SER A 90 0.57 -41.64 -6.44
C SER A 90 0.17 -42.49 -5.22
N ASP A 91 1.07 -43.34 -4.72
CA ASP A 91 0.89 -44.13 -3.50
C ASP A 91 1.34 -43.43 -2.21
N GLY A 92 1.72 -42.13 -2.30
CA GLY A 92 2.11 -41.28 -1.19
C GLY A 92 3.54 -41.47 -0.68
N ARG A 93 4.44 -42.10 -1.47
CA ARG A 93 5.85 -42.23 -1.14
C ARG A 93 6.67 -41.04 -1.64
N LEU A 94 7.61 -40.57 -0.81
CA LEU A 94 8.56 -39.54 -1.18
C LEU A 94 9.54 -40.10 -2.24
N GLN A 95 9.54 -39.55 -3.44
CA GLN A 95 10.42 -39.97 -4.53
C GLN A 95 11.67 -39.10 -4.69
N MET A 96 11.49 -37.81 -4.51
CA MET A 96 12.57 -36.82 -4.64
C MET A 96 12.40 -35.74 -3.58
N TRP A 97 13.53 -35.20 -3.15
CA TRP A 97 13.58 -34.06 -2.23
C TRP A 97 14.83 -33.25 -2.49
N ASN A 98 14.80 -31.95 -2.18
CA ASN A 98 15.99 -31.13 -2.20
C ASN A 98 16.63 -30.99 -0.82
N SER A 99 17.82 -30.45 -0.77
CA SER A 99 18.56 -30.25 0.49
C SER A 99 17.78 -29.38 1.49
N ARG A 100 17.00 -28.43 0.99
CA ARG A 100 16.13 -27.56 1.83
C ARG A 100 15.01 -28.34 2.50
N PHE A 101 14.40 -29.30 1.80
CA PHE A 101 13.39 -30.20 2.38
C PHE A 101 13.95 -30.96 3.57
N ARG A 102 15.12 -31.58 3.44
CA ARG A 102 15.81 -32.26 4.52
C ARG A 102 16.06 -31.35 5.73
N THR A 103 16.58 -30.15 5.47
CA THR A 103 16.94 -29.19 6.52
C THR A 103 15.70 -28.70 7.29
N VAL A 104 14.65 -28.30 6.58
CA VAL A 104 13.42 -27.78 7.20
C VAL A 104 12.74 -28.85 8.05
N TRP A 105 12.58 -30.04 7.51
CA TRP A 105 11.98 -31.15 8.26
C TRP A 105 12.94 -31.76 9.31
N GLY A 106 14.26 -31.52 9.18
CA GLY A 106 15.31 -32.15 10.00
C GLY A 106 15.26 -33.66 9.93
N ALA A 107 14.94 -34.15 8.74
CA ALA A 107 14.88 -35.57 8.48
C ALA A 107 16.27 -36.14 8.16
N ASP A 108 16.57 -37.30 8.67
CA ASP A 108 17.84 -37.99 8.39
C ASP A 108 17.87 -38.47 6.94
N GLU A 109 19.05 -38.39 6.33
CA GLU A 109 19.24 -38.81 4.93
C GLU A 109 18.98 -40.29 4.75
N GLU A 110 19.39 -41.12 5.71
CA GLU A 110 19.12 -42.58 5.72
C GLU A 110 17.63 -42.88 5.71
N MET A 111 16.84 -42.14 6.52
CA MET A 111 15.38 -42.26 6.53
C MET A 111 14.76 -41.85 5.20
N LEU A 112 15.19 -40.71 4.65
CA LEU A 112 14.65 -40.23 3.37
C LEU A 112 15.01 -41.19 2.21
N ALA A 113 16.19 -41.78 2.23
CA ALA A 113 16.65 -42.76 1.23
C ALA A 113 15.78 -44.04 1.21
N THR A 114 15.01 -44.34 2.27
CA THR A 114 14.03 -45.45 2.27
C THR A 114 12.76 -45.12 1.48
N HIS A 115 12.63 -43.90 0.94
CA HIS A 115 11.44 -43.42 0.25
C HIS A 115 10.17 -43.59 1.11
N PRO A 116 10.12 -42.95 2.32
CA PRO A 116 9.04 -43.15 3.26
C PRO A 116 7.70 -42.69 2.72
N ARG A 117 6.62 -43.28 3.20
CA ARG A 117 5.29 -42.73 2.97
C ARG A 117 5.08 -41.46 3.77
N ILE A 118 4.22 -40.59 3.30
CA ILE A 118 3.89 -39.32 3.99
C ILE A 118 3.47 -39.56 5.45
N ASP A 119 2.78 -40.66 5.73
CA ASP A 119 2.36 -41.02 7.10
C ASP A 119 3.56 -41.32 8.00
N ASP A 120 4.56 -42.05 7.49
CA ASP A 120 5.77 -42.39 8.25
C ASP A 120 6.66 -41.15 8.45
N LEU A 121 6.80 -40.35 7.39
CA LEU A 121 7.51 -39.07 7.45
C LEU A 121 6.87 -38.14 8.52
N MET A 122 5.56 -37.96 8.47
CA MET A 122 4.86 -37.10 9.43
C MET A 122 4.94 -37.61 10.87
N ARG A 123 5.00 -38.93 11.06
CA ARG A 123 5.20 -39.51 12.39
C ARG A 123 6.60 -39.24 12.94
N ALA A 124 7.61 -39.27 12.08
CA ALA A 124 9.00 -39.02 12.48
C ALA A 124 9.26 -37.50 12.78
N VAL A 125 8.54 -36.60 12.15
CA VAL A 125 8.79 -35.14 12.25
C VAL A 125 7.71 -34.37 13.02
N GLN A 126 6.70 -35.06 13.58
CA GLN A 126 5.55 -34.40 14.24
C GLN A 126 5.94 -33.50 15.40
N GLU A 127 7.01 -33.80 16.12
CA GLU A 127 7.52 -32.98 17.25
C GLU A 127 8.05 -31.62 16.81
N ARG A 128 8.37 -31.47 15.53
CA ARG A 128 8.80 -30.17 14.96
C ARG A 128 7.64 -29.22 14.66
N LEU A 129 6.41 -29.73 14.63
CA LEU A 129 5.22 -28.93 14.40
C LEU A 129 4.80 -28.23 15.70
N ALA A 130 4.36 -26.99 15.61
CA ALA A 130 3.84 -26.24 16.77
C ALA A 130 2.63 -26.93 17.42
N LYS A 131 1.84 -27.64 16.61
CA LYS A 131 0.72 -28.47 17.05
C LYS A 131 0.77 -29.81 16.34
N PRO A 132 0.86 -30.95 17.04
CA PRO A 132 0.94 -32.29 16.44
C PRO A 132 -0.21 -32.61 15.48
N GLN A 133 -1.39 -32.02 15.70
CA GLN A 133 -2.58 -32.19 14.85
C GLN A 133 -2.39 -31.61 13.43
N GLN A 134 -1.46 -30.66 13.26
CA GLN A 134 -1.14 -30.08 11.94
C GLN A 134 -0.50 -31.10 10.98
N SER A 135 0.02 -32.22 11.50
CA SER A 135 0.48 -33.35 10.67
C SER A 135 -0.62 -33.90 9.76
N ASN A 136 -1.88 -33.86 10.21
CA ASN A 136 -3.03 -34.31 9.42
C ASN A 136 -3.26 -33.40 8.22
N LEU A 137 -3.09 -32.08 8.37
CA LEU A 137 -3.20 -31.13 7.27
C LEU A 137 -2.18 -31.44 6.16
N VAL A 138 -0.92 -31.73 6.54
CA VAL A 138 0.12 -32.06 5.57
C VAL A 138 -0.21 -33.36 4.81
N ARG A 139 -0.71 -34.39 5.55
CA ARG A 139 -1.18 -35.66 4.92
C ARG A 139 -2.32 -35.41 3.94
N GLU A 140 -3.31 -34.60 4.34
CA GLU A 140 -4.44 -34.26 3.47
C GLU A 140 -4.01 -33.48 2.23
N LEU A 141 -3.05 -32.56 2.35
CA LEU A 141 -2.50 -31.83 1.21
C LEU A 141 -1.87 -32.77 0.18
N VAL A 142 -0.99 -33.67 0.63
CA VAL A 142 -0.36 -34.63 -0.25
C VAL A 142 -1.40 -35.58 -0.86
N ARG A 143 -2.36 -36.08 -0.10
CA ARG A 143 -3.43 -36.94 -0.58
C ARG A 143 -4.32 -36.24 -1.61
N ALA A 144 -4.68 -34.98 -1.37
CA ALA A 144 -5.48 -34.20 -2.30
C ALA A 144 -4.78 -34.08 -3.67
N ALA A 145 -3.45 -33.87 -3.69
CA ALA A 145 -2.70 -33.77 -4.93
C ALA A 145 -2.46 -35.12 -5.62
N THR A 146 -2.16 -36.18 -4.84
CA THR A 146 -1.84 -37.51 -5.41
C THR A 146 -3.09 -38.29 -5.83
N VAL A 147 -4.16 -38.26 -5.03
CA VAL A 147 -5.37 -39.08 -5.23
C VAL A 147 -6.49 -38.27 -5.89
N GLU A 148 -6.82 -37.11 -5.33
CA GLU A 148 -7.93 -36.28 -5.81
C GLU A 148 -7.56 -35.40 -7.00
N ARG A 149 -6.26 -35.32 -7.32
CA ARG A 149 -5.69 -34.51 -8.42
C ARG A 149 -6.06 -33.01 -8.30
N LYS A 150 -6.13 -32.52 -7.06
CA LYS A 150 -6.44 -31.11 -6.76
C LYS A 150 -5.25 -30.45 -6.08
N GLN A 151 -4.93 -29.24 -6.56
CA GLN A 151 -4.01 -28.38 -5.86
C GLN A 151 -4.63 -27.89 -4.56
N ARG A 152 -3.87 -27.93 -3.47
CA ARG A 152 -4.24 -27.35 -2.19
C ARG A 152 -3.09 -26.62 -1.56
N ILE A 153 -3.42 -25.58 -0.80
CA ILE A 153 -2.49 -24.76 -0.03
C ILE A 153 -2.91 -24.77 1.43
N GLY A 154 -1.95 -24.79 2.32
CA GLY A 154 -2.18 -24.73 3.76
C GLY A 154 -1.02 -24.08 4.49
N HIS A 155 -1.23 -23.72 5.75
CA HIS A 155 -0.20 -23.11 6.58
C HIS A 155 0.04 -23.96 7.81
N VAL A 156 1.30 -24.17 8.17
CA VAL A 156 1.70 -24.97 9.33
C VAL A 156 2.75 -24.21 10.14
N GLY A 157 2.52 -24.09 11.43
CA GLY A 157 3.49 -23.56 12.38
C GLY A 157 4.47 -24.63 12.84
N PHE A 158 5.72 -24.26 12.99
CA PHE A 158 6.79 -25.09 13.57
C PHE A 158 7.05 -24.72 15.04
N ALA A 159 7.57 -25.67 15.80
CA ALA A 159 7.86 -25.48 17.22
C ALA A 159 8.94 -24.40 17.49
N ASP A 160 9.78 -24.12 16.50
CA ASP A 160 10.77 -23.04 16.53
C ASP A 160 10.18 -21.64 16.25
N GLY A 161 8.86 -21.51 16.07
CA GLY A 161 8.15 -20.27 15.82
C GLY A 161 8.08 -19.86 14.35
N ARG A 162 8.64 -20.65 13.42
CA ARG A 162 8.49 -20.42 11.99
C ARG A 162 7.12 -20.84 11.50
N THR A 163 6.63 -20.16 10.47
CA THR A 163 5.38 -20.51 9.78
C THR A 163 5.70 -20.77 8.31
N PHE A 164 5.31 -21.94 7.84
CA PHE A 164 5.47 -22.31 6.44
C PHE A 164 4.12 -22.36 5.73
N GLU A 165 4.10 -21.86 4.51
CA GLU A 165 3.04 -22.15 3.56
C GLU A 165 3.39 -23.39 2.78
N PHE A 166 2.47 -24.32 2.73
CA PHE A 166 2.58 -25.60 2.02
C PHE A 166 1.68 -25.57 0.80
N ALA A 167 2.21 -25.99 -0.34
CA ALA A 167 1.41 -26.25 -1.52
C ALA A 167 1.67 -27.67 -2.00
N ALA A 168 0.59 -28.37 -2.35
CA ALA A 168 0.65 -29.67 -2.99
C ALA A 168 -0.01 -29.55 -4.38
N ILE A 169 0.76 -29.81 -5.43
CA ILE A 169 0.39 -29.60 -6.84
C ILE A 169 0.46 -30.93 -7.57
N PRO A 170 -0.64 -31.40 -8.21
CA PRO A 170 -0.63 -32.64 -8.97
C PRO A 170 0.21 -32.49 -10.26
N LEU A 171 1.11 -33.45 -10.50
CA LEU A 171 1.92 -33.51 -11.72
C LEU A 171 1.26 -34.41 -12.77
N PRO A 172 1.53 -34.21 -14.10
CA PRO A 172 0.91 -34.98 -15.16
C PRO A 172 1.17 -36.49 -15.08
N ASP A 173 2.32 -36.91 -14.54
CA ASP A 173 2.77 -38.30 -14.39
C ASP A 173 2.12 -39.08 -13.23
N GLY A 174 1.16 -38.46 -12.51
CA GLY A 174 0.50 -39.08 -11.36
C GLY A 174 1.14 -38.73 -10.04
N ASN A 175 2.33 -38.13 -10.01
CA ASN A 175 3.01 -37.66 -8.82
C ASN A 175 2.42 -36.33 -8.31
N ALA A 176 2.85 -35.90 -7.13
CA ALA A 176 2.54 -34.59 -6.59
C ALA A 176 3.82 -33.85 -6.20
N LEU A 177 3.92 -32.61 -6.64
CA LEU A 177 4.92 -31.67 -6.16
C LEU A 177 4.44 -31.05 -4.85
N PHE A 178 5.25 -31.17 -3.83
CA PHE A 178 5.02 -30.59 -2.50
C PHE A 178 6.05 -29.52 -2.24
N THR A 179 5.61 -28.30 -2.03
CA THR A 179 6.49 -27.16 -1.76
C THR A 179 6.21 -26.55 -0.39
N MET A 180 7.23 -25.99 0.22
CA MET A 180 7.14 -25.28 1.50
C MET A 180 7.92 -23.99 1.40
N LEU A 181 7.24 -22.89 1.65
CA LEU A 181 7.79 -21.54 1.68
C LEU A 181 7.75 -21.00 3.11
N ASP A 182 8.86 -20.50 3.62
CA ASP A 182 8.90 -19.79 4.90
C ASP A 182 8.23 -18.42 4.75
N VAL A 183 7.09 -18.24 5.39
CA VAL A 183 6.30 -17.01 5.37
C VAL A 183 6.29 -16.29 6.73
N THR A 184 7.22 -16.65 7.62
CA THR A 184 7.26 -16.15 9.00
C THR A 184 7.33 -14.63 9.05
N ASP A 185 8.29 -14.03 8.33
CA ASP A 185 8.48 -12.58 8.35
C ASP A 185 7.35 -11.84 7.65
N SER A 186 6.87 -12.36 6.51
CA SER A 186 5.71 -11.79 5.81
C SER A 186 4.47 -11.73 6.72
N ARG A 187 4.20 -12.82 7.45
CA ARG A 187 3.08 -12.87 8.38
C ARG A 187 3.24 -11.96 9.59
N ARG A 188 4.46 -11.85 10.12
CA ARG A 188 4.76 -10.90 11.20
C ARG A 188 4.50 -9.45 10.77
N VAL A 189 5.00 -9.08 9.60
CA VAL A 189 4.78 -7.74 9.04
C VAL A 189 3.28 -7.49 8.81
N GLU A 190 2.58 -8.44 8.22
CA GLU A 190 1.12 -8.33 8.02
C GLU A 190 0.37 -8.14 9.33
N GLN A 191 0.71 -8.93 10.36
CA GLN A 191 0.08 -8.81 11.67
C GLN A 191 0.36 -7.45 12.33
N VAL A 192 1.62 -6.99 12.32
CA VAL A 192 1.99 -5.68 12.87
C VAL A 192 1.26 -4.55 12.14
N LEU A 193 1.12 -4.64 10.81
CA LEU A 193 0.36 -3.65 10.04
C LEU A 193 -1.12 -3.66 10.40
N ARG A 194 -1.72 -4.84 10.56
CA ARG A 194 -3.13 -4.97 11.00
C ARG A 194 -3.34 -4.37 12.39
N ASP A 195 -2.49 -4.74 13.35
CA ASP A 195 -2.58 -4.25 14.72
C ASP A 195 -2.42 -2.73 14.77
N ARG A 196 -1.49 -2.20 13.96
CA ARG A 196 -1.30 -0.74 13.85
C ARG A 196 -2.51 -0.04 13.23
N ASN A 197 -3.11 -0.61 12.20
CA ASN A 197 -4.31 -0.03 11.57
C ASN A 197 -5.47 0.00 12.57
N VAL A 198 -5.72 -1.10 13.28
CA VAL A 198 -6.75 -1.17 14.33
C VAL A 198 -6.50 -0.11 15.42
N ALA A 199 -5.25 0.02 15.87
CA ALA A 199 -4.90 1.03 16.88
C ALA A 199 -5.09 2.47 16.38
N LEU A 200 -4.80 2.74 15.09
CA LEU A 200 -5.04 4.05 14.47
C LEU A 200 -6.53 4.36 14.36
N GLU A 201 -7.34 3.40 13.92
CA GLU A 201 -8.80 3.56 13.83
C GLU A 201 -9.41 3.83 15.21
N GLN A 202 -9.02 3.06 16.23
CA GLN A 202 -9.47 3.30 17.61
C GLN A 202 -9.04 4.68 18.16
N ALA A 203 -7.82 5.11 17.86
CA ALA A 203 -7.35 6.43 18.29
C ALA A 203 -8.13 7.56 17.62
N ASP A 204 -8.52 7.40 16.35
CA ASP A 204 -9.30 8.40 15.63
C ASP A 204 -10.77 8.44 16.11
N GLU A 205 -11.36 7.28 16.41
CA GLU A 205 -12.69 7.20 17.06
C GLU A 205 -12.71 7.89 18.42
N VAL A 206 -11.72 7.61 19.28
CA VAL A 206 -11.60 8.25 20.59
C VAL A 206 -11.40 9.76 20.47
N LYS A 207 -10.57 10.22 19.52
CA LYS A 207 -10.37 11.65 19.24
C LYS A 207 -11.68 12.31 18.83
N THR A 208 -12.44 11.71 17.93
CA THR A 208 -13.72 12.24 17.42
C THR A 208 -14.77 12.30 18.54
N ALA A 209 -14.91 11.23 19.31
CA ALA A 209 -15.82 11.17 20.45
C ALA A 209 -15.47 12.21 21.52
N PHE A 210 -14.17 12.37 21.82
CA PHE A 210 -13.70 13.38 22.78
C PHE A 210 -14.05 14.80 22.36
N VAL A 211 -13.76 15.18 21.09
CA VAL A 211 -14.09 16.52 20.57
C VAL A 211 -15.60 16.76 20.58
N THR A 212 -16.38 15.77 20.19
CA THR A 212 -17.85 15.83 20.19
C THR A 212 -18.40 16.08 21.60
N ASN A 213 -17.96 15.28 22.57
CA ASN A 213 -18.40 15.43 23.96
C ASN A 213 -17.97 16.78 24.55
N MET A 214 -16.71 17.20 24.34
CA MET A 214 -16.23 18.50 24.79
C MET A 214 -17.02 19.65 24.18
N SER A 215 -17.44 19.56 22.93
CA SER A 215 -18.26 20.58 22.26
C SER A 215 -19.63 20.74 22.93
N TYR A 216 -20.26 19.62 23.30
CA TYR A 216 -21.53 19.67 24.05
C TYR A 216 -21.36 20.27 25.45
N GLU A 217 -20.34 19.84 26.20
CA GLU A 217 -20.05 20.30 27.52
C GLU A 217 -19.67 21.80 27.56
N LEU A 218 -19.06 22.33 26.49
CA LEU A 218 -18.74 23.75 26.36
C LEU A 218 -19.94 24.60 25.92
N ARG A 219 -20.83 24.04 25.09
CA ARG A 219 -22.01 24.78 24.58
C ARG A 219 -22.99 25.11 25.69
N THR A 220 -23.21 24.21 26.63
CA THR A 220 -24.17 24.41 27.73
C THR A 220 -23.84 25.65 28.58
N PRO A 221 -22.65 25.84 29.16
CA PRO A 221 -22.32 27.04 29.91
C PRO A 221 -22.32 28.33 29.05
N LEU A 222 -21.89 28.22 27.77
CA LEU A 222 -21.92 29.37 26.87
C LEU A 222 -23.34 29.84 26.58
N THR A 223 -24.28 28.93 26.33
CA THR A 223 -25.69 29.27 26.16
C THR A 223 -26.27 29.91 27.40
N THR A 224 -25.88 29.46 28.60
CA THR A 224 -26.31 30.04 29.85
C THR A 224 -25.76 31.45 30.02
N ILE A 225 -24.46 31.69 29.74
CA ILE A 225 -23.85 33.02 29.81
C ILE A 225 -24.48 33.97 28.81
N ALA A 226 -24.70 33.54 27.58
CA ALA A 226 -25.36 34.31 26.53
C ALA A 226 -26.80 34.68 26.96
N GLY A 227 -27.57 33.70 27.46
CA GLY A 227 -28.94 33.94 27.90
C GLY A 227 -29.04 34.96 29.05
N PHE A 228 -28.14 34.92 30.06
CA PHE A 228 -28.10 35.94 31.08
C PHE A 228 -27.72 37.33 30.54
N ALA A 229 -26.75 37.40 29.64
CA ALA A 229 -26.33 38.63 29.00
C ALA A 229 -27.46 39.22 28.11
N GLU A 230 -28.19 38.40 27.40
CA GLU A 230 -29.38 38.79 26.61
C GLU A 230 -30.51 39.34 27.52
N MET A 231 -30.82 38.66 28.64
CA MET A 231 -31.79 39.15 29.60
C MET A 231 -31.37 40.48 30.19
N MET A 232 -30.09 40.69 30.50
CA MET A 232 -29.56 41.99 30.98
C MET A 232 -29.71 43.06 29.90
N SER A 233 -29.35 42.76 28.64
CA SER A 233 -29.48 43.68 27.51
C SER A 233 -30.93 44.05 27.23
N ALA A 234 -31.89 43.09 27.40
CA ALA A 234 -33.31 43.29 27.24
C ALA A 234 -33.97 44.06 28.42
N GLY A 235 -33.23 44.43 29.47
CA GLY A 235 -33.69 45.23 30.61
C GLY A 235 -34.35 44.44 31.74
N TYR A 236 -34.34 43.09 31.73
CA TYR A 236 -34.90 42.27 32.81
C TYR A 236 -34.18 42.46 34.16
N ALA A 237 -32.94 42.92 34.14
CA ALA A 237 -32.14 43.21 35.32
C ALA A 237 -32.22 44.71 35.75
N GLY A 238 -33.11 45.50 35.15
CA GLY A 238 -33.21 46.93 35.31
C GLY A 238 -32.46 47.72 34.22
N GLU A 239 -32.57 49.05 34.25
CA GLU A 239 -31.85 49.87 33.27
C GLU A 239 -30.33 49.80 33.47
N LEU A 240 -29.60 49.44 32.39
CA LEU A 240 -28.15 49.40 32.41
C LEU A 240 -27.56 50.81 32.16
N SER A 241 -26.48 51.14 32.85
CA SER A 241 -25.68 52.31 32.47
C SER A 241 -25.03 52.09 31.10
N ALA A 242 -24.63 53.17 30.43
CA ALA A 242 -23.97 53.05 29.12
C ALA A 242 -22.76 52.11 29.16
N SER A 243 -21.91 52.26 30.17
CA SER A 243 -20.76 51.35 30.32
C SER A 243 -21.15 49.90 30.62
N ALA A 244 -22.22 49.63 31.35
CA ALA A 244 -22.71 48.29 31.63
C ALA A 244 -23.25 47.65 30.36
N LYS A 245 -23.91 48.40 29.48
CA LYS A 245 -24.39 47.96 28.19
C LYS A 245 -23.23 47.54 27.28
N ASP A 246 -22.16 48.37 27.21
CA ASP A 246 -20.94 48.05 26.43
C ASP A 246 -20.31 46.73 26.93
N TYR A 247 -20.29 46.48 28.24
CA TYR A 247 -19.77 45.20 28.79
C TYR A 247 -20.67 44.01 28.42
N VAL A 248 -21.98 44.18 28.50
CA VAL A 248 -22.94 43.11 28.14
C VAL A 248 -22.84 42.79 26.64
N ASP A 249 -22.74 43.79 25.79
CA ASP A 249 -22.54 43.62 24.35
C ASP A 249 -21.20 42.92 24.04
N GLY A 250 -20.14 43.28 24.78
CA GLY A 250 -18.84 42.60 24.72
C GLY A 250 -18.90 41.13 25.15
N ILE A 251 -19.70 40.78 26.17
CA ILE A 251 -19.93 39.40 26.61
C ILE A 251 -20.70 38.62 25.51
N LEU A 252 -21.76 39.18 24.96
CA LEU A 252 -22.56 38.58 23.90
C LEU A 252 -21.70 38.31 22.65
N GLN A 253 -20.90 39.27 22.25
CA GLN A 253 -19.97 39.10 21.10
C GLN A 253 -18.94 37.99 21.36
N SER A 254 -18.38 37.95 22.60
CA SER A 254 -17.37 36.96 22.95
C SER A 254 -17.93 35.55 23.03
N THR A 255 -19.12 35.36 23.61
CA THR A 255 -19.80 34.07 23.72
C THR A 255 -20.24 33.58 22.35
N GLY A 256 -20.78 34.45 21.50
CA GLY A 256 -21.11 34.11 20.10
C GLY A 256 -19.91 33.67 19.30
N ARG A 257 -18.78 34.39 19.43
CA ARG A 257 -17.52 34.00 18.79
C ARG A 257 -17.01 32.63 19.25
N LEU A 258 -17.08 32.37 20.58
CA LEU A 258 -16.62 31.08 21.13
C LEU A 258 -17.49 29.91 20.70
N SER A 259 -18.84 30.10 20.67
CA SER A 259 -19.77 29.11 20.14
C SER A 259 -19.45 28.74 18.69
N MET A 260 -19.23 29.74 17.83
CA MET A 260 -18.84 29.53 16.44
C MET A 260 -17.51 28.74 16.31
N LEU A 261 -16.52 29.04 17.13
CA LEU A 261 -15.24 28.32 17.14
C LEU A 261 -15.42 26.86 17.54
N ILE A 262 -16.24 26.55 18.52
CA ILE A 262 -16.58 25.20 18.97
C ILE A 262 -17.27 24.42 17.83
N ASP A 263 -18.26 25.03 17.20
CA ASP A 263 -18.98 24.42 16.07
C ASP A 263 -18.04 24.14 14.88
N ASN A 264 -17.16 25.09 14.57
CA ASN A 264 -16.17 24.91 13.50
C ASN A 264 -15.17 23.77 13.78
N VAL A 265 -14.73 23.61 15.05
CA VAL A 265 -13.84 22.50 15.45
C VAL A 265 -14.57 21.17 15.34
N LEU A 266 -15.83 21.12 15.77
CA LEU A 266 -16.66 19.92 15.65
C LEU A 266 -16.86 19.52 14.19
N ASP A 267 -17.30 20.47 13.35
CA ASP A 267 -17.51 20.26 11.92
C ASP A 267 -16.23 19.80 11.22
N LEU A 268 -15.08 20.40 11.56
CA LEU A 268 -13.78 20.01 11.03
C LEU A 268 -13.41 18.56 11.40
N THR A 269 -13.63 18.18 12.67
CA THR A 269 -13.33 16.83 13.16
C THR A 269 -14.23 15.77 12.51
N GLN A 270 -15.53 16.07 12.39
CA GLN A 270 -16.50 15.19 11.71
C GLN A 270 -16.21 15.08 10.21
N GLY A 271 -15.76 16.16 9.57
CA GLY A 271 -15.36 16.18 8.18
C GLY A 271 -14.09 15.33 7.93
N GLU A 272 -13.09 15.41 8.83
CA GLU A 272 -11.88 14.56 8.78
C GLU A 272 -12.23 13.07 8.92
N ALA A 273 -13.23 12.73 9.75
CA ALA A 273 -13.73 11.38 9.94
C ALA A 273 -14.71 10.91 8.83
N GLY A 274 -15.07 11.78 7.89
CA GLY A 274 -16.06 11.47 6.85
C GLY A 274 -17.51 11.30 7.36
N THR A 275 -17.78 11.74 8.59
CA THR A 275 -19.08 11.59 9.28
C THR A 275 -19.90 12.86 9.33
N LEU A 276 -19.50 13.91 8.58
CA LEU A 276 -20.22 15.19 8.57
C LEU A 276 -21.63 14.99 8.00
N PRO A 277 -22.68 15.29 8.79
CA PRO A 277 -24.04 15.14 8.30
C PRO A 277 -24.36 16.22 7.25
N ILE A 278 -24.86 15.81 6.09
CA ILE A 278 -25.30 16.67 4.98
C ILE A 278 -26.78 16.37 4.70
N ASP A 279 -27.60 17.38 4.84
CA ASP A 279 -29.04 17.30 4.50
C ASP A 279 -29.22 17.70 3.02
N ARG A 280 -29.26 16.69 2.15
CA ARG A 280 -29.28 16.91 0.71
C ARG A 280 -30.66 17.31 0.21
N ALA A 281 -30.76 18.48 -0.37
CA ALA A 281 -31.95 19.03 -1.03
C ALA A 281 -31.51 19.88 -2.24
N PRO A 282 -32.41 20.20 -3.17
CA PRO A 282 -32.17 21.19 -4.23
C PRO A 282 -31.87 22.56 -3.64
N VAL A 283 -30.67 23.09 -3.92
CA VAL A 283 -30.16 24.37 -3.40
C VAL A 283 -30.00 25.38 -4.51
N ASP A 284 -30.66 26.52 -4.41
CA ASP A 284 -30.39 27.70 -5.24
C ASP A 284 -29.09 28.38 -4.75
N LEU A 285 -28.00 28.14 -5.48
CA LEU A 285 -26.69 28.68 -5.13
C LEU A 285 -26.64 30.21 -5.24
N ALA A 286 -27.43 30.80 -6.13
CA ALA A 286 -27.48 32.25 -6.27
C ALA A 286 -28.10 32.91 -5.02
N ALA A 287 -29.16 32.33 -4.48
CA ALA A 287 -29.78 32.76 -3.23
C ALA A 287 -28.82 32.63 -2.04
N VAL A 288 -28.15 31.49 -1.91
CA VAL A 288 -27.16 31.23 -0.85
C VAL A 288 -25.98 32.21 -0.93
N ALA A 289 -25.40 32.41 -2.12
CA ALA A 289 -24.26 33.31 -2.30
C ALA A 289 -24.60 34.77 -1.98
N ARG A 290 -25.79 35.25 -2.38
CA ARG A 290 -26.24 36.61 -2.05
C ARG A 290 -26.48 36.75 -0.54
N ALA A 291 -27.14 35.79 0.07
CA ALA A 291 -27.36 35.81 1.53
C ALA A 291 -26.04 35.82 2.32
N SER A 292 -25.01 35.09 1.88
CA SER A 292 -23.66 35.13 2.45
C SER A 292 -23.01 36.52 2.30
N ALA A 293 -23.10 37.11 1.10
CA ALA A 293 -22.57 38.44 0.87
C ALA A 293 -23.25 39.51 1.76
N ASP A 294 -24.58 39.42 1.93
CA ASP A 294 -25.32 40.37 2.76
C ASP A 294 -24.95 40.27 4.25
N ARG A 295 -24.66 39.05 4.76
CA ARG A 295 -24.19 38.86 6.17
C ARG A 295 -22.88 39.59 6.46
N VAL A 296 -21.95 39.62 5.52
CA VAL A 296 -20.62 40.25 5.74
C VAL A 296 -20.55 41.70 5.27
N ARG A 297 -21.62 42.23 4.66
CA ARG A 297 -21.63 43.58 4.07
C ARG A 297 -21.37 44.69 5.09
N ALA A 298 -21.93 44.55 6.30
CA ALA A 298 -21.73 45.53 7.39
C ALA A 298 -20.23 45.60 7.78
N ASP A 299 -19.59 44.45 7.95
CA ASP A 299 -18.18 44.34 8.32
C ASP A 299 -17.26 44.85 7.21
N ALA A 300 -17.59 44.54 5.95
CA ALA A 300 -16.86 45.07 4.80
C ALA A 300 -16.91 46.61 4.77
N ASN A 301 -18.11 47.18 4.90
CA ASN A 301 -18.32 48.65 4.93
C ASN A 301 -17.56 49.32 6.10
N ALA A 302 -17.57 48.74 7.29
CA ALA A 302 -16.87 49.24 8.47
C ALA A 302 -15.34 49.27 8.26
N LYS A 303 -14.79 48.38 7.41
CA LYS A 303 -13.36 48.35 7.04
C LYS A 303 -13.03 49.10 5.77
N GLY A 304 -14.04 49.72 5.08
CA GLY A 304 -13.87 50.41 3.82
C GLY A 304 -13.53 49.47 2.65
N ILE A 305 -13.99 48.23 2.71
CA ILE A 305 -13.76 47.21 1.69
C ILE A 305 -14.89 47.27 0.66
N ASP A 306 -14.53 47.31 -0.62
CA ASP A 306 -15.44 47.23 -1.78
C ASP A 306 -15.81 45.76 -2.04
N LEU A 307 -17.03 45.36 -1.65
CA LEU A 307 -17.55 44.01 -1.89
C LEU A 307 -18.43 43.99 -3.16
N ALA A 308 -17.85 43.47 -4.22
CA ALA A 308 -18.57 43.26 -5.49
C ALA A 308 -19.18 41.85 -5.53
N VAL A 309 -20.43 41.74 -5.97
CA VAL A 309 -21.14 40.45 -6.10
C VAL A 309 -21.65 40.34 -7.54
N THR A 310 -21.19 39.33 -8.27
CA THR A 310 -21.58 39.05 -9.65
C THR A 310 -22.03 37.60 -9.76
N ILE A 311 -23.29 37.35 -9.92
CA ILE A 311 -23.86 36.00 -10.07
C ILE A 311 -24.46 35.86 -11.46
N ASP A 312 -23.85 34.96 -12.23
CA ASP A 312 -24.34 34.58 -13.55
C ASP A 312 -25.57 33.61 -13.38
N PRO A 313 -26.60 33.75 -14.22
CA PRO A 313 -27.73 32.81 -14.20
C PRO A 313 -27.34 31.32 -14.39
N SER A 314 -26.20 31.07 -15.03
CA SER A 314 -25.66 29.73 -15.24
C SER A 314 -25.22 29.02 -13.94
N LEU A 315 -25.08 29.75 -12.81
CA LEU A 315 -24.72 29.17 -11.51
C LEU A 315 -25.75 28.09 -11.09
N GLY A 316 -27.04 28.35 -11.24
CA GLY A 316 -28.14 27.41 -11.12
C GLY A 316 -28.28 26.73 -9.75
N GLN A 317 -28.75 25.49 -9.76
CA GLN A 317 -29.00 24.68 -8.57
C GLN A 317 -28.03 23.48 -8.49
N VAL A 318 -27.82 22.98 -7.26
CA VAL A 318 -27.10 21.74 -6.95
C VAL A 318 -27.84 20.94 -5.90
N GLU A 319 -27.60 19.64 -5.82
CA GLU A 319 -28.07 18.80 -4.71
C GLU A 319 -27.11 18.93 -3.52
N GLY A 320 -27.60 19.50 -2.38
CA GLY A 320 -26.74 19.73 -1.23
C GLY A 320 -27.47 20.31 -0.03
N ASP A 321 -26.71 20.75 0.96
CA ASP A 321 -27.18 21.42 2.18
C ASP A 321 -26.90 22.93 2.08
N ALA A 322 -27.95 23.72 1.91
CA ALA A 322 -27.88 25.17 1.74
C ALA A 322 -27.15 25.85 2.92
N ARG A 323 -27.35 25.36 4.16
CA ARG A 323 -26.72 25.91 5.37
C ARG A 323 -25.20 25.64 5.34
N ARG A 324 -24.79 24.45 4.99
CA ARG A 324 -23.37 24.03 4.91
C ARG A 324 -22.64 24.71 3.77
N ILE A 325 -23.27 24.84 2.60
CA ILE A 325 -22.71 25.58 1.47
C ILE A 325 -22.57 27.06 1.84
N GLY A 326 -23.59 27.65 2.47
CA GLY A 326 -23.53 29.01 2.99
C GLY A 326 -22.39 29.21 3.98
N GLN A 327 -22.22 28.30 4.94
CA GLN A 327 -21.12 28.31 5.90
C GLN A 327 -19.74 28.31 5.20
N ALA A 328 -19.56 27.51 4.15
CA ALA A 328 -18.32 27.52 3.37
C ALA A 328 -18.05 28.89 2.72
N ILE A 329 -19.07 29.49 2.11
CA ILE A 329 -18.97 30.80 1.48
C ILE A 329 -18.68 31.89 2.54
N ASP A 330 -19.37 31.86 3.69
CA ASP A 330 -19.19 32.81 4.78
C ASP A 330 -17.73 32.80 5.29
N HIS A 331 -17.16 31.61 5.54
CA HIS A 331 -15.77 31.49 5.97
C HIS A 331 -14.76 32.07 4.96
N LEU A 332 -15.01 31.91 3.67
CA LEU A 332 -14.15 32.45 2.62
C LEU A 332 -14.28 33.97 2.52
N LEU A 333 -15.49 34.52 2.60
CA LEU A 333 -15.74 35.93 2.62
C LEU A 333 -15.16 36.62 3.86
N GLU A 334 -15.34 36.02 5.04
CA GLU A 334 -14.74 36.50 6.30
C GLU A 334 -13.21 36.53 6.21
N ASN A 335 -12.60 35.51 5.62
CA ASN A 335 -11.16 35.49 5.38
C ASN A 335 -10.73 36.63 4.44
N ALA A 336 -11.39 36.81 3.32
CA ALA A 336 -11.09 37.87 2.36
C ALA A 336 -11.20 39.27 3.00
N ILE A 337 -12.23 39.50 3.82
CA ILE A 337 -12.43 40.75 4.56
C ILE A 337 -11.42 40.92 5.71
N CYS A 338 -11.02 39.83 6.35
CA CYS A 338 -10.07 39.89 7.47
C CYS A 338 -8.63 40.16 7.00
N TYR A 339 -8.23 39.53 5.91
CA TYR A 339 -6.83 39.54 5.41
C TYR A 339 -6.60 40.45 4.20
N GLY A 340 -7.66 40.92 3.54
CA GLY A 340 -7.57 41.81 2.37
C GLY A 340 -6.96 43.19 2.62
N GLY A 341 -6.87 43.62 3.89
CA GLY A 341 -6.33 44.93 4.24
C GLY A 341 -7.38 46.08 4.21
N ARG A 342 -6.97 47.31 4.54
CA ARG A 342 -7.85 48.46 4.47
C ARG A 342 -8.07 48.87 3.02
N SER A 343 -9.33 49.15 2.64
CA SER A 343 -9.73 49.56 1.27
C SER A 343 -9.43 48.50 0.20
N ALA A 344 -9.42 47.23 0.58
CA ALA A 344 -9.30 46.12 -0.35
C ALA A 344 -10.58 45.97 -1.20
N ARG A 345 -10.43 45.30 -2.32
CA ARG A 345 -11.57 44.86 -3.14
C ARG A 345 -11.75 43.37 -2.96
N VAL A 346 -12.97 42.93 -2.62
CA VAL A 346 -13.38 41.55 -2.54
C VAL A 346 -14.44 41.29 -3.61
N LEU A 347 -14.25 40.25 -4.39
CA LEU A 347 -15.21 39.81 -5.41
C LEU A 347 -15.77 38.44 -5.04
N LEU A 348 -17.09 38.35 -5.01
CA LEU A 348 -17.83 37.09 -5.03
C LEU A 348 -18.42 36.92 -6.43
N HIS A 349 -17.93 35.94 -7.16
CA HIS A 349 -18.42 35.60 -8.48
C HIS A 349 -18.98 34.18 -8.50
N GLY A 350 -20.13 33.99 -9.15
CA GLY A 350 -20.74 32.68 -9.32
C GLY A 350 -21.11 32.43 -10.76
N ASP A 351 -20.66 31.32 -11.33
CA ASP A 351 -21.00 30.84 -12.67
C ASP A 351 -21.11 29.31 -12.69
N GLY A 352 -21.40 28.73 -13.85
CA GLY A 352 -21.43 27.27 -13.95
C GLY A 352 -21.54 26.77 -15.38
N GLY A 353 -21.13 25.51 -15.56
CA GLY A 353 -21.29 24.73 -16.78
C GLY A 353 -22.42 23.71 -16.70
N ALA A 354 -22.41 22.75 -17.63
CA ALA A 354 -23.40 21.67 -17.65
C ALA A 354 -23.32 20.77 -16.40
N ASP A 355 -22.10 20.41 -15.98
CA ASP A 355 -21.88 19.39 -14.94
C ASP A 355 -21.50 19.97 -13.57
N ARG A 356 -21.06 21.23 -13.50
CA ARG A 356 -20.54 21.85 -12.28
C ARG A 356 -21.01 23.30 -12.13
N ALA A 357 -21.28 23.69 -10.90
CA ALA A 357 -21.43 25.06 -10.46
C ALA A 357 -20.13 25.55 -9.81
N ARG A 358 -19.74 26.79 -10.05
CA ARG A 358 -18.48 27.37 -9.58
C ARG A 358 -18.74 28.67 -8.82
N ILE A 359 -18.18 28.77 -7.62
CA ILE A 359 -18.19 29.99 -6.81
C ILE A 359 -16.75 30.41 -6.59
N VAL A 360 -16.44 31.64 -6.95
CA VAL A 360 -15.12 32.25 -6.82
C VAL A 360 -15.18 33.39 -5.84
N ILE A 361 -14.29 33.38 -4.85
CA ILE A 361 -14.08 34.48 -3.92
C ILE A 361 -12.63 34.93 -4.08
N SER A 362 -12.42 36.22 -4.41
CA SER A 362 -11.09 36.76 -4.58
C SER A 362 -10.93 38.08 -3.84
N ASP A 363 -9.72 38.33 -3.34
CA ASP A 363 -9.29 39.59 -2.75
C ASP A 363 -8.00 40.05 -3.40
N ASN A 364 -7.73 41.34 -3.28
CA ASN A 364 -6.48 41.98 -3.71
C ASN A 364 -5.54 42.28 -2.51
N GLY A 365 -5.58 41.45 -1.51
CA GLY A 365 -4.75 41.57 -0.30
C GLY A 365 -3.28 41.17 -0.51
N PRO A 366 -2.54 40.95 0.58
CA PRO A 366 -1.10 40.65 0.52
C PRO A 366 -0.76 39.28 -0.07
N GLY A 367 -1.78 38.45 -0.32
CA GLY A 367 -1.56 37.09 -0.80
C GLY A 367 -0.88 36.16 0.21
N ILE A 368 -0.64 34.94 -0.22
CA ILE A 368 -0.10 33.86 0.65
C ILE A 368 1.12 33.24 -0.03
N PRO A 369 2.31 33.26 0.62
CA PRO A 369 3.51 32.62 0.10
C PRO A 369 3.31 31.10 -0.14
N ALA A 370 3.88 30.54 -1.23
CA ALA A 370 3.70 29.16 -1.61
C ALA A 370 4.06 28.15 -0.50
N ALA A 371 5.07 28.47 0.32
CA ALA A 371 5.46 27.63 1.47
C ALA A 371 4.36 27.56 2.55
N GLN A 372 3.58 28.63 2.71
CA GLN A 372 2.49 28.69 3.68
C GLN A 372 1.20 28.06 3.14
N GLN A 373 0.94 28.13 1.83
CA GLN A 373 -0.26 27.55 1.23
C GLN A 373 -0.41 26.05 1.51
N LYS A 374 0.70 25.29 1.45
CA LYS A 374 0.71 23.86 1.79
C LYS A 374 0.36 23.60 3.25
N LEU A 375 0.74 24.49 4.15
CA LEU A 375 0.53 24.37 5.59
C LEU A 375 -0.90 24.73 6.02
N LEU A 376 -1.64 25.50 5.22
CA LEU A 376 -3.01 25.91 5.52
C LEU A 376 -3.95 24.70 5.68
N PHE A 377 -3.70 23.65 4.93
CA PHE A 377 -4.51 22.42 4.93
C PHE A 377 -3.89 21.30 5.78
N ASP A 378 -2.69 21.49 6.36
CA ASP A 378 -2.03 20.52 7.22
C ASP A 378 -2.51 20.66 8.68
N PRO A 379 -3.20 19.65 9.26
CA PRO A 379 -3.68 19.70 10.64
C PRO A 379 -2.55 19.90 11.66
N ALA A 380 -1.38 19.28 11.44
CA ALA A 380 -0.25 19.40 12.36
C ALA A 380 0.39 20.79 12.33
N ALA A 381 0.45 21.43 11.17
CA ALA A 381 0.94 22.81 11.04
C ALA A 381 -0.01 23.80 11.72
N ARG A 382 -1.32 23.64 11.55
CA ARG A 382 -2.35 24.45 12.21
C ARG A 382 -2.27 24.36 13.74
N ALA A 383 -2.10 23.14 14.28
CA ALA A 383 -1.94 22.92 15.73
C ALA A 383 -0.68 23.58 16.28
N ARG A 384 0.40 23.66 15.51
CA ARG A 384 1.63 24.39 15.90
C ARG A 384 1.40 25.90 15.90
N GLN A 385 0.72 26.43 14.88
CA GLN A 385 0.44 27.86 14.74
C GLN A 385 -0.53 28.37 15.84
N ALA A 386 -1.54 27.58 16.17
CA ALA A 386 -2.44 27.88 17.26
C ALA A 386 -1.71 27.98 18.62
N ARG A 387 -0.72 27.14 18.89
CA ARG A 387 0.11 27.19 20.12
C ARG A 387 1.02 28.40 20.20
N SER A 388 1.40 29.00 19.09
CA SER A 388 2.22 30.22 19.04
C SER A 388 1.41 31.52 19.12
N GLY A 389 0.11 31.46 19.45
CA GLY A 389 -0.76 32.63 19.60
C GLY A 389 -1.29 33.22 18.29
N GLY A 390 -1.09 32.50 17.15
CA GLY A 390 -1.69 32.87 15.88
C GLY A 390 -3.19 32.57 15.84
N LYS A 391 -3.96 33.32 15.05
CA LYS A 391 -5.37 32.98 14.79
C LYS A 391 -5.41 31.58 14.17
N ALA A 392 -6.14 30.68 14.81
CA ALA A 392 -6.38 29.35 14.26
C ALA A 392 -7.17 29.50 12.94
N GLY A 393 -6.49 29.38 11.80
CA GLY A 393 -7.09 29.48 10.46
C GLY A 393 -7.96 28.26 10.15
N ILE A 394 -9.09 28.10 10.81
CA ILE A 394 -9.99 26.94 10.66
C ILE A 394 -10.90 27.11 9.44
N GLY A 395 -11.21 28.35 9.02
CA GLY A 395 -12.22 28.63 8.01
C GLY A 395 -11.92 28.01 6.63
N LEU A 396 -10.70 28.14 6.12
CA LEU A 396 -10.35 27.59 4.79
C LEU A 396 -10.34 26.06 4.75
N PRO A 397 -9.75 25.33 5.74
CA PRO A 397 -9.87 23.89 5.83
C PRO A 397 -11.31 23.39 5.98
N LEU A 398 -12.13 24.07 6.75
CA LEU A 398 -13.53 23.73 6.93
C LEU A 398 -14.31 23.94 5.62
N ALA A 399 -14.12 25.06 4.94
CA ALA A 399 -14.73 25.30 3.62
C ALA A 399 -14.37 24.19 2.60
N ARG A 400 -13.11 23.71 2.64
CA ARG A 400 -12.69 22.58 1.80
C ARG A 400 -13.42 21.29 2.15
N GLN A 401 -13.56 20.96 3.41
CA GLN A 401 -14.30 19.77 3.84
C GLN A 401 -15.79 19.85 3.51
N LEU A 402 -16.39 21.02 3.69
CA LEU A 402 -17.77 21.24 3.30
C LEU A 402 -17.98 21.05 1.78
N ALA A 403 -17.07 21.57 0.94
CA ALA A 403 -17.11 21.35 -0.50
C ALA A 403 -16.96 19.85 -0.84
N GLN A 404 -16.00 19.16 -0.21
CA GLN A 404 -15.77 17.72 -0.41
C GLN A 404 -16.94 16.85 0.03
N ALA A 405 -17.62 17.18 1.14
CA ALA A 405 -18.80 16.48 1.61
C ALA A 405 -19.97 16.57 0.62
N HIS A 406 -19.99 17.60 -0.21
CA HIS A 406 -20.92 17.76 -1.33
C HIS A 406 -20.43 17.13 -2.65
N GLY A 407 -19.31 16.39 -2.64
CA GLY A 407 -18.70 15.81 -3.83
C GLY A 407 -17.96 16.83 -4.72
N GLY A 408 -17.74 18.03 -4.20
CA GLY A 408 -17.06 19.12 -4.87
C GLY A 408 -15.57 19.24 -4.54
N THR A 409 -14.95 20.32 -5.02
CA THR A 409 -13.54 20.64 -4.76
C THR A 409 -13.40 22.09 -4.28
N LEU A 410 -12.31 22.37 -3.56
CA LEU A 410 -11.89 23.74 -3.24
C LEU A 410 -10.44 23.90 -3.66
N GLU A 411 -10.19 24.90 -4.53
CA GLU A 411 -8.85 25.27 -4.99
C GLU A 411 -8.47 26.67 -4.48
N LEU A 412 -7.19 26.83 -4.13
CA LEU A 412 -6.61 28.10 -3.68
C LEU A 412 -5.52 28.51 -4.64
N VAL A 413 -5.64 29.71 -5.18
CA VAL A 413 -4.62 30.36 -6.02
C VAL A 413 -4.23 31.68 -5.35
N SER A 414 -2.98 31.85 -4.97
CA SER A 414 -2.48 33.04 -4.32
C SER A 414 -1.01 33.28 -4.65
N GLN A 415 -0.65 34.55 -4.78
CA GLN A 415 0.74 34.99 -4.93
C GLN A 415 0.98 36.19 -4.00
N PRO A 416 2.18 36.32 -3.43
CA PRO A 416 2.52 37.49 -2.62
C PRO A 416 2.22 38.78 -3.37
N ASP A 417 1.56 39.74 -2.71
CA ASP A 417 1.16 41.04 -3.19
C ASP A 417 0.20 41.07 -4.40
N GLN A 418 -0.37 39.91 -4.77
CA GLN A 418 -1.37 39.81 -5.86
C GLN A 418 -2.75 39.37 -5.36
N GLY A 419 -2.91 39.20 -4.05
CA GLY A 419 -4.16 38.74 -3.44
C GLY A 419 -4.34 37.23 -3.44
N THR A 420 -5.57 36.82 -3.09
CA THR A 420 -5.94 35.43 -2.99
C THR A 420 -7.26 35.18 -3.74
N MET A 421 -7.32 34.09 -4.47
CA MET A 421 -8.52 33.59 -5.12
C MET A 421 -8.80 32.16 -4.62
N VAL A 422 -10.02 31.92 -4.16
CA VAL A 422 -10.50 30.60 -3.76
C VAL A 422 -11.69 30.24 -4.64
N VAL A 423 -11.65 29.04 -5.19
CA VAL A 423 -12.66 28.49 -6.09
C VAL A 423 -13.30 27.29 -5.45
N ILE A 424 -14.61 27.30 -5.28
CA ILE A 424 -15.43 26.12 -4.92
C ILE A 424 -16.10 25.62 -6.19
N GLU A 425 -15.96 24.35 -6.50
CA GLU A 425 -16.73 23.66 -7.53
C GLU A 425 -17.62 22.60 -6.93
N LEU A 426 -18.91 22.62 -7.24
CA LEU A 426 -19.91 21.66 -6.78
C LEU A 426 -20.49 20.92 -8.00
N PRO A 427 -20.67 19.59 -7.91
CA PRO A 427 -21.33 18.85 -8.98
C PRO A 427 -22.82 19.21 -9.03
N ARG A 428 -23.37 19.21 -10.24
CA ARG A 428 -24.81 19.20 -10.44
C ARG A 428 -25.26 17.76 -10.38
N GLY A 429 -26.16 17.44 -9.52
CA GLY A 429 -26.69 16.09 -9.32
C GLY A 429 -27.27 15.47 -10.59
#